data_e0f94672cbb7b61ccc0910ebb824179c
#
_entry.id   e0f94672cbb7b61ccc0910ebb824179c
#
_cell.length_a   1.000
_cell.length_b   1.000
_cell.length_c   1.000
_cell.angle_alpha   90.00
_cell.angle_beta   90.00
_cell.angle_gamma   90.00
#
_symmetry.space_group_name_H-M   'P 1'
#
loop_
_entity.id
_entity.type
_entity.pdbx_description
1 polymer ?
#
loop_
_entity_poly.entity_id
_entity_poly.type
_entity_poly.pdbx_seq_one_letter_code
_entity_poly.pdbx_strand_id
1 'polypeptide(L)'
;MATGKRLINMVDWTKIRSDFPALTRTINGRPVIYLDSACMALKPHQVINAMNEYYEQYPACGGRSIHTFGEEVSNAYREARARFARFLNAAEEAECIWTRNATESLNIVASSVKLPQGSKIITTSLEHHSGSLPFVERARRDGLKIEIVKAQPDGTFDIEDWKKAVDQNTSLLSIVHSSNVTGTVAPMKEIVEIAHDRGALVMSDDAQYAPHHPLDVQKLDVDFSAVSAHKMCGPTGMGVLYGKMEHLESMNMFLYGGDTVSDVRFENGVIIPEYLPPPEKFEAGLQNYAGAIGAGAAAEYLQAIGMHEIEKHERSLLDIALKRLCGMEHVQILGTKDINIKTGLVTFIVDTVSSAHDVATFLNDEFNVMVRSGWHCVGPFHYQMGINPKKGTVRASFYLYNNRNDVDAFLSGLESLIEASK
;
A
#
# COMPACT_ATOMS: atom_id res chain seq x y z
N MET A 1 -18.40 23.52 -37.14
CA MET A 1 -17.69 23.24 -35.90
C MET A 1 -18.53 22.23 -35.10
N ALA A 2 -18.22 20.97 -35.19
CA ALA A 2 -18.95 19.92 -34.50
C ALA A 2 -18.25 19.67 -33.14
N THR A 3 -18.85 20.10 -32.07
CA THR A 3 -18.43 19.78 -30.71
C THR A 3 -18.74 18.32 -30.44
N GLY A 4 -17.73 17.47 -30.67
CA GLY A 4 -17.80 16.07 -30.28
C GLY A 4 -17.89 15.97 -28.75
N LYS A 5 -19.10 15.77 -28.23
CA LYS A 5 -19.28 15.25 -26.87
C LYS A 5 -18.60 13.89 -26.82
N ARG A 6 -17.45 13.78 -26.15
CA ARG A 6 -16.94 12.47 -25.71
C ARG A 6 -18.04 11.86 -24.85
N LEU A 7 -18.69 10.82 -25.34
CA LEU A 7 -19.49 9.92 -24.52
C LEU A 7 -18.54 9.40 -23.44
N ILE A 8 -18.74 9.86 -22.20
CA ILE A 8 -18.08 9.27 -21.04
C ILE A 8 -18.68 7.87 -20.93
N ASN A 9 -17.97 6.86 -21.44
CA ASN A 9 -18.37 5.48 -21.22
C ASN A 9 -18.30 5.25 -19.71
N MET A 10 -19.45 5.06 -19.07
CA MET A 10 -19.50 4.67 -17.67
C MET A 10 -18.80 3.32 -17.49
N VAL A 11 -17.98 3.17 -16.47
CA VAL A 11 -17.30 1.91 -16.13
C VAL A 11 -18.35 0.85 -15.81
N ASP A 12 -18.26 -0.30 -16.46
CA ASP A 12 -19.11 -1.46 -16.16
C ASP A 12 -18.51 -2.28 -15.02
N TRP A 13 -18.93 -1.98 -13.80
CA TRP A 13 -18.46 -2.64 -12.58
C TRP A 13 -18.85 -4.13 -12.53
N THR A 14 -19.89 -4.56 -13.23
CA THR A 14 -20.25 -5.97 -13.33
C THR A 14 -19.22 -6.73 -14.14
N LYS A 15 -18.79 -6.15 -15.25
CA LYS A 15 -17.71 -6.69 -16.08
C LYS A 15 -16.39 -6.73 -15.32
N ILE A 16 -16.04 -5.63 -14.61
CA ILE A 16 -14.84 -5.58 -13.75
C ILE A 16 -14.87 -6.71 -12.72
N ARG A 17 -15.99 -6.89 -12.00
CA ARG A 17 -16.12 -7.97 -11.01
C ARG A 17 -15.90 -9.36 -11.63
N SER A 18 -16.32 -9.59 -12.87
CA SER A 18 -16.15 -10.88 -13.56
C SER A 18 -14.69 -11.21 -13.90
N ASP A 19 -13.79 -10.24 -13.90
CA ASP A 19 -12.36 -10.46 -14.10
C ASP A 19 -11.70 -11.21 -12.91
N PHE A 20 -12.37 -11.29 -11.74
CA PHE A 20 -11.80 -11.86 -10.51
C PHE A 20 -12.30 -13.28 -10.24
N PRO A 21 -11.54 -14.32 -10.63
CA PRO A 21 -11.99 -15.72 -10.55
C PRO A 21 -12.29 -16.19 -9.10
N ALA A 22 -11.64 -15.61 -8.10
CA ALA A 22 -11.91 -15.96 -6.71
C ALA A 22 -13.36 -15.65 -6.25
N LEU A 23 -14.02 -14.69 -6.90
CA LEU A 23 -15.40 -14.31 -6.61
C LEU A 23 -16.46 -15.25 -7.22
N THR A 24 -16.05 -16.18 -8.10
CA THR A 24 -16.95 -17.21 -8.62
C THR A 24 -17.17 -18.37 -7.67
N ARG A 25 -16.38 -18.42 -6.59
CA ARG A 25 -16.50 -19.49 -5.57
C ARG A 25 -17.79 -19.37 -4.78
N THR A 26 -18.30 -20.53 -4.40
CA THR A 26 -19.39 -20.65 -3.40
C THR A 26 -18.90 -21.46 -2.20
N ILE A 27 -19.36 -21.10 -1.01
CA ILE A 27 -19.12 -21.83 0.23
C ILE A 27 -20.49 -22.15 0.81
N ASN A 28 -20.77 -23.44 1.06
CA ASN A 28 -22.07 -23.92 1.53
C ASN A 28 -23.23 -23.46 0.63
N GLY A 29 -23.02 -23.43 -0.72
CA GLY A 29 -24.01 -23.04 -1.70
C GLY A 29 -24.29 -21.53 -1.80
N ARG A 30 -23.59 -20.70 -1.03
CA ARG A 30 -23.69 -19.23 -1.06
C ARG A 30 -22.44 -18.58 -1.65
N PRO A 31 -22.56 -17.47 -2.40
CA PRO A 31 -21.40 -16.77 -2.94
C PRO A 31 -20.52 -16.19 -1.82
N VAL A 32 -19.23 -16.07 -2.07
CA VAL A 32 -18.29 -15.40 -1.17
C VAL A 32 -18.41 -13.88 -1.27
N ILE A 33 -18.31 -13.19 -0.13
CA ILE A 33 -18.29 -11.74 -0.03
C ILE A 33 -16.97 -11.34 0.61
N TYR A 34 -16.05 -10.81 -0.22
CA TYR A 34 -14.68 -10.53 0.21
C TYR A 34 -14.51 -9.05 0.54
N LEU A 35 -14.34 -8.74 1.83
CA LEU A 35 -14.19 -7.40 2.39
C LEU A 35 -12.87 -7.26 3.21
N ASP A 36 -11.81 -7.98 2.79
CA ASP A 36 -10.47 -7.87 3.40
C ASP A 36 -9.41 -7.35 2.41
N SER A 37 -9.80 -6.48 1.47
CA SER A 37 -8.93 -5.92 0.42
C SER A 37 -7.77 -5.11 0.97
N ALA A 38 -7.93 -4.42 2.10
CA ALA A 38 -6.87 -3.68 2.78
C ALA A 38 -5.73 -4.58 3.32
N CYS A 39 -5.96 -5.90 3.44
CA CYS A 39 -4.92 -6.90 3.69
C CYS A 39 -4.36 -7.45 2.39
N MET A 40 -5.24 -7.88 1.48
CA MET A 40 -4.88 -8.44 0.18
C MET A 40 -6.00 -8.24 -0.83
N ALA A 41 -5.74 -7.54 -1.92
CA ALA A 41 -6.68 -7.47 -3.03
C ALA A 41 -6.72 -8.81 -3.78
N LEU A 42 -7.88 -9.16 -4.34
CA LEU A 42 -8.02 -10.29 -5.26
C LEU A 42 -7.29 -10.00 -6.57
N LYS A 43 -7.01 -11.04 -7.36
CA LYS A 43 -6.23 -10.96 -8.60
C LYS A 43 -7.15 -11.15 -9.80
N PRO A 44 -7.15 -10.23 -10.78
CA PRO A 44 -7.88 -10.41 -12.02
C PRO A 44 -7.16 -11.39 -12.95
N HIS A 45 -7.90 -11.96 -13.90
CA HIS A 45 -7.35 -12.88 -14.90
C HIS A 45 -6.15 -12.31 -15.64
N GLN A 46 -6.14 -11.01 -15.94
CA GLN A 46 -5.06 -10.33 -16.66
C GLN A 46 -3.72 -10.47 -15.92
N VAL A 47 -3.72 -10.33 -14.59
CA VAL A 47 -2.52 -10.49 -13.77
C VAL A 47 -2.10 -11.95 -13.68
N ILE A 48 -3.06 -12.86 -13.45
CA ILE A 48 -2.78 -14.31 -13.37
C ILE A 48 -2.19 -14.81 -14.68
N ASN A 49 -2.77 -14.41 -15.81
CA ASN A 49 -2.34 -14.84 -17.14
C ASN A 49 -0.95 -14.30 -17.50
N ALA A 50 -0.64 -13.03 -17.16
CA ALA A 50 0.68 -12.46 -17.39
C ALA A 50 1.79 -13.21 -16.63
N MET A 51 1.52 -13.65 -15.41
CA MET A 51 2.46 -14.48 -14.64
C MET A 51 2.60 -15.89 -15.21
N ASN A 52 1.50 -16.51 -15.65
CA ASN A 52 1.51 -17.84 -16.24
C ASN A 52 2.25 -17.82 -17.59
N GLU A 53 2.04 -16.79 -18.41
CA GLU A 53 2.71 -16.62 -19.70
C GLU A 53 4.24 -16.65 -19.54
N TYR A 54 4.79 -15.95 -18.54
CA TYR A 54 6.23 -16.04 -18.26
C TYR A 54 6.69 -17.47 -18.02
N TYR A 55 6.00 -18.22 -17.15
CA TYR A 55 6.41 -19.59 -16.82
C TYR A 55 6.19 -20.58 -17.98
N GLU A 56 5.18 -20.35 -18.82
CA GLU A 56 4.82 -21.26 -19.90
C GLU A 56 5.58 -20.99 -21.19
N GLN A 57 5.95 -19.71 -21.47
CA GLN A 57 6.48 -19.35 -22.79
C GLN A 57 7.98 -18.96 -22.77
N TYR A 58 8.45 -18.24 -21.75
CA TYR A 58 9.83 -17.73 -21.70
C TYR A 58 10.46 -17.73 -20.29
N PRO A 59 10.48 -18.89 -19.58
CA PRO A 59 10.97 -18.99 -18.19
C PRO A 59 12.49 -18.96 -18.14
N ALA A 60 13.08 -17.82 -18.43
CA ALA A 60 14.53 -17.64 -18.49
C ALA A 60 15.02 -16.56 -17.53
N CYS A 61 16.35 -16.48 -17.39
CA CYS A 61 17.03 -15.40 -16.72
C CYS A 61 17.13 -14.17 -17.66
N GLY A 62 16.76 -13.01 -17.20
CA GLY A 62 16.89 -11.74 -17.92
C GLY A 62 18.31 -11.16 -17.83
N GLY A 63 18.48 -9.97 -18.42
CA GLY A 63 19.70 -9.16 -18.35
C GLY A 63 20.85 -9.68 -19.21
N ARG A 64 21.59 -10.69 -18.71
CA ARG A 64 22.81 -11.20 -19.36
C ARG A 64 22.58 -12.31 -20.39
N SER A 65 21.38 -12.86 -20.48
CA SER A 65 21.07 -13.98 -21.41
C SER A 65 20.82 -13.42 -22.81
N ILE A 66 21.59 -13.90 -23.79
CA ILE A 66 21.54 -13.44 -25.19
C ILE A 66 20.66 -14.32 -26.10
N HIS A 67 20.05 -15.37 -25.55
CA HIS A 67 19.11 -16.23 -26.28
C HIS A 67 17.68 -15.65 -26.24
N THR A 68 16.82 -16.10 -27.15
CA THR A 68 15.45 -15.57 -27.35
C THR A 68 14.67 -15.42 -26.04
N PHE A 69 14.59 -16.43 -25.20
CA PHE A 69 13.86 -16.34 -23.93
C PHE A 69 14.46 -15.30 -22.97
N GLY A 70 15.80 -15.18 -22.95
CA GLY A 70 16.48 -14.15 -22.15
C GLY A 70 16.15 -12.73 -22.60
N GLU A 71 16.02 -12.51 -23.90
CA GLU A 71 15.60 -11.22 -24.49
C GLU A 71 14.13 -10.93 -24.17
N GLU A 72 13.24 -11.92 -24.36
CA GLU A 72 11.81 -11.80 -24.09
C GLU A 72 11.55 -11.42 -22.61
N VAL A 73 12.16 -12.13 -21.66
CA VAL A 73 11.98 -11.81 -20.23
C VAL A 73 12.59 -10.48 -19.87
N SER A 74 13.72 -10.08 -20.45
CA SER A 74 14.36 -8.78 -20.21
C SER A 74 13.45 -7.64 -20.66
N ASN A 75 12.81 -7.79 -21.83
CA ASN A 75 11.87 -6.82 -22.36
C ASN A 75 10.60 -6.75 -21.50
N ALA A 76 10.01 -7.89 -21.14
CA ALA A 76 8.82 -7.95 -20.28
C ALA A 76 9.07 -7.32 -18.88
N TYR A 77 10.24 -7.57 -18.31
CA TYR A 77 10.63 -7.01 -17.00
C TYR A 77 10.82 -5.49 -17.06
N ARG A 78 11.47 -4.97 -18.12
CA ARG A 78 11.62 -3.53 -18.35
C ARG A 78 10.26 -2.86 -18.57
N GLU A 79 9.40 -3.44 -19.43
CA GLU A 79 8.07 -2.91 -19.67
C GLU A 79 7.22 -2.91 -18.39
N ALA A 80 7.33 -3.92 -17.54
CA ALA A 80 6.65 -3.96 -16.25
C ALA A 80 7.07 -2.78 -15.34
N ARG A 81 8.36 -2.44 -15.31
CA ARG A 81 8.87 -1.26 -14.58
C ARG A 81 8.33 0.03 -15.18
N ALA A 82 8.36 0.15 -16.50
CA ALA A 82 7.82 1.31 -17.21
C ALA A 82 6.32 1.53 -16.91
N ARG A 83 5.52 0.47 -16.87
CA ARG A 83 4.11 0.54 -16.47
C ARG A 83 3.94 1.04 -15.04
N PHE A 84 4.77 0.56 -14.12
CA PHE A 84 4.72 1.00 -12.73
C PHE A 84 5.18 2.45 -12.57
N ALA A 85 6.23 2.88 -13.27
CA ALA A 85 6.68 4.27 -13.30
C ALA A 85 5.58 5.21 -13.82
N ARG A 86 4.87 4.82 -14.89
CA ARG A 86 3.71 5.57 -15.38
C ARG A 86 2.57 5.62 -14.36
N PHE A 87 2.31 4.51 -13.65
CA PHE A 87 1.28 4.44 -12.61
C PHE A 87 1.55 5.42 -11.46
N LEU A 88 2.80 5.58 -11.05
CA LEU A 88 3.23 6.51 -10.00
C LEU A 88 3.45 7.94 -10.51
N ASN A 89 3.47 8.16 -11.82
CA ASN A 89 3.96 9.37 -12.47
C ASN A 89 5.40 9.70 -12.06
N ALA A 90 6.28 8.68 -11.99
CA ALA A 90 7.71 8.86 -11.79
C ALA A 90 8.36 9.56 -13.01
N ALA A 91 9.42 10.35 -12.80
CA ALA A 91 10.11 11.06 -13.86
C ALA A 91 10.92 10.09 -14.74
N GLU A 92 11.52 9.08 -14.12
CA GLU A 92 12.31 8.05 -14.81
C GLU A 92 11.92 6.64 -14.31
N GLU A 93 12.05 5.64 -15.18
CA GLU A 93 11.78 4.24 -14.81
C GLU A 93 12.76 3.76 -13.74
N ALA A 94 13.99 4.25 -13.74
CA ALA A 94 15.04 3.91 -12.79
C ALA A 94 14.78 4.41 -11.37
N GLU A 95 13.81 5.31 -11.16
CA GLU A 95 13.32 5.74 -9.85
C GLU A 95 12.43 4.68 -9.17
N CYS A 96 12.04 3.61 -9.91
CA CYS A 96 11.21 2.53 -9.42
C CYS A 96 12.06 1.27 -9.16
N ILE A 97 12.30 0.96 -7.90
CA ILE A 97 13.08 -0.20 -7.46
C ILE A 97 12.11 -1.33 -7.10
N TRP A 98 12.30 -2.52 -7.66
CA TRP A 98 11.53 -3.68 -7.26
C TRP A 98 11.92 -4.16 -5.85
N THR A 99 10.91 -4.39 -5.04
CA THR A 99 11.04 -4.91 -3.67
C THR A 99 10.04 -6.05 -3.45
N ARG A 100 10.10 -6.72 -2.30
CA ARG A 100 9.12 -7.76 -1.96
C ARG A 100 7.76 -7.19 -1.51
N ASN A 101 7.74 -5.99 -1.00
CA ASN A 101 6.55 -5.27 -0.51
C ASN A 101 6.96 -3.90 0.05
N ALA A 102 6.00 -3.06 0.45
CA ALA A 102 6.25 -1.77 1.09
C ALA A 102 7.11 -1.90 2.38
N THR A 103 7.01 -3.00 3.13
CA THR A 103 7.84 -3.21 4.32
C THR A 103 9.33 -3.24 3.96
N GLU A 104 9.72 -3.93 2.89
CA GLU A 104 11.11 -3.92 2.42
C GLU A 104 11.51 -2.53 1.91
N SER A 105 10.66 -1.85 1.15
CA SER A 105 10.90 -0.48 0.69
C SER A 105 11.21 0.47 1.86
N LEU A 106 10.40 0.43 2.91
CA LEU A 106 10.58 1.22 4.14
C LEU A 106 11.88 0.87 4.87
N ASN A 107 12.25 -0.43 4.92
CA ASN A 107 13.51 -0.88 5.50
C ASN A 107 14.73 -0.45 4.67
N ILE A 108 14.64 -0.46 3.35
CA ILE A 108 15.71 0.05 2.46
C ILE A 108 15.97 1.52 2.79
N VAL A 109 14.94 2.35 2.79
CA VAL A 109 15.08 3.78 3.12
C VAL A 109 15.62 3.98 4.52
N ALA A 110 15.00 3.35 5.53
CA ALA A 110 15.44 3.45 6.92
C ALA A 110 16.90 3.06 7.14
N SER A 111 17.41 2.07 6.38
CA SER A 111 18.76 1.55 6.56
C SER A 111 19.81 2.26 5.71
N SER A 112 19.43 2.78 4.55
CA SER A 112 20.35 3.21 3.48
C SER A 112 20.50 4.72 3.35
N VAL A 113 19.48 5.51 3.75
CA VAL A 113 19.55 6.98 3.70
C VAL A 113 20.62 7.49 4.66
N LYS A 114 21.45 8.41 4.18
CA LYS A 114 22.47 9.08 5.01
C LYS A 114 21.82 10.21 5.80
N LEU A 115 21.82 10.08 7.11
CA LEU A 115 21.25 11.08 8.02
C LEU A 115 22.35 11.69 8.89
N PRO A 116 22.30 13.01 9.18
CA PRO A 116 23.25 13.66 10.07
C PRO A 116 23.23 13.06 11.48
N GLN A 117 24.39 12.98 12.12
CA GLN A 117 24.52 12.47 13.50
C GLN A 117 23.66 13.30 14.46
N GLY A 118 22.89 12.62 15.31
CA GLY A 118 22.03 13.27 16.31
C GLY A 118 20.81 13.98 15.75
N SER A 119 20.55 13.86 14.44
CA SER A 119 19.34 14.41 13.83
C SER A 119 18.07 13.67 14.28
N LYS A 120 16.92 14.19 13.87
CA LYS A 120 15.60 13.69 14.26
C LYS A 120 14.88 13.04 13.09
N ILE A 121 14.28 11.89 13.36
CA ILE A 121 13.28 11.23 12.49
C ILE A 121 11.90 11.48 13.09
N ILE A 122 10.92 11.79 12.27
CA ILE A 122 9.51 11.93 12.69
C ILE A 122 8.70 10.81 12.04
N THR A 123 7.81 10.21 12.83
CA THR A 123 6.79 9.27 12.38
C THR A 123 5.47 9.53 13.10
N THR A 124 4.43 8.71 12.89
CA THR A 124 3.12 8.99 13.50
C THR A 124 2.60 7.85 14.37
N SER A 125 1.60 8.14 15.21
CA SER A 125 0.90 7.11 15.98
C SER A 125 -0.01 6.23 15.13
N LEU A 126 -0.27 6.60 13.87
CA LEU A 126 -1.18 5.92 12.95
C LEU A 126 -0.47 5.01 11.94
N GLU A 127 0.86 4.91 12.04
CA GLU A 127 1.65 4.07 11.15
C GLU A 127 1.31 2.58 11.29
N HIS A 128 1.26 1.90 10.15
CA HIS A 128 1.48 0.46 10.13
C HIS A 128 2.85 0.17 10.77
N HIS A 129 3.01 -0.94 11.49
CA HIS A 129 4.29 -1.30 12.11
C HIS A 129 5.48 -1.21 11.14
N SER A 130 5.26 -1.45 9.86
CA SER A 130 6.29 -1.30 8.81
C SER A 130 6.72 0.15 8.56
N GLY A 131 5.85 1.13 8.79
CA GLY A 131 6.13 2.56 8.63
C GLY A 131 6.80 3.20 9.85
N SER A 132 6.80 2.52 11.01
CA SER A 132 7.40 3.05 12.23
C SER A 132 8.62 2.25 12.71
N LEU A 133 8.53 0.91 12.82
CA LEU A 133 9.56 0.10 13.47
C LEU A 133 10.95 0.20 12.81
N PRO A 134 11.11 0.20 11.47
CA PRO A 134 12.43 0.36 10.87
C PRO A 134 13.12 1.67 11.27
N PHE A 135 12.36 2.75 11.38
CA PHE A 135 12.86 4.08 11.73
C PHE A 135 13.15 4.20 13.23
N VAL A 136 12.35 3.57 14.08
CA VAL A 136 12.62 3.46 15.53
C VAL A 136 13.91 2.69 15.77
N GLU A 137 14.09 1.54 15.11
CA GLU A 137 15.32 0.74 15.26
C GLU A 137 16.54 1.46 14.65
N ARG A 138 16.36 2.19 13.54
CA ARG A 138 17.40 3.05 12.96
C ARG A 138 17.82 4.13 13.97
N ALA A 139 16.87 4.84 14.57
CA ALA A 139 17.17 5.87 15.54
C ALA A 139 17.90 5.31 16.77
N ARG A 140 17.47 4.16 17.27
CA ARG A 140 18.13 3.47 18.39
C ARG A 140 19.56 3.05 18.06
N ARG A 141 19.78 2.45 16.88
CA ARG A 141 21.10 1.95 16.45
C ARG A 141 22.11 3.09 16.26
N ASP A 142 21.68 4.18 15.65
CA ASP A 142 22.57 5.25 15.16
C ASP A 142 22.57 6.47 16.12
N GLY A 143 21.87 6.41 17.27
CA GLY A 143 21.81 7.50 18.24
C GLY A 143 21.07 8.74 17.72
N LEU A 144 20.08 8.55 16.84
CA LEU A 144 19.20 9.59 16.33
C LEU A 144 18.03 9.80 17.29
N LYS A 145 17.36 10.94 17.19
CA LYS A 145 16.11 11.19 17.92
C LYS A 145 14.93 10.66 17.10
N ILE A 146 13.90 10.20 17.80
CA ILE A 146 12.62 9.87 17.17
C ILE A 146 11.49 10.64 17.84
N GLU A 147 10.64 11.24 17.06
CA GLU A 147 9.46 11.96 17.51
C GLU A 147 8.20 11.38 16.86
N ILE A 148 7.11 11.28 17.62
CA ILE A 148 5.84 10.71 17.18
C ILE A 148 4.78 11.80 17.14
N VAL A 149 4.33 12.17 15.95
CA VAL A 149 3.15 13.03 15.79
C VAL A 149 1.90 12.18 16.02
N LYS A 150 1.06 12.61 16.94
CA LYS A 150 -0.17 11.88 17.29
C LYS A 150 -1.28 12.24 16.33
N ALA A 151 -1.96 11.22 15.80
CA ALA A 151 -3.21 11.43 15.10
C ALA A 151 -4.30 11.87 16.07
N GLN A 152 -5.27 12.65 15.56
CA GLN A 152 -6.49 12.99 16.30
C GLN A 152 -7.34 11.71 16.52
N PRO A 153 -8.32 11.72 17.43
CA PRO A 153 -9.18 10.55 17.68
C PRO A 153 -9.92 10.03 16.45
N ASP A 154 -10.18 10.89 15.47
CA ASP A 154 -10.79 10.53 14.19
C ASP A 154 -9.77 10.10 13.11
N GLY A 155 -8.49 9.97 13.49
CA GLY A 155 -7.41 9.56 12.60
C GLY A 155 -6.91 10.66 11.66
N THR A 156 -7.36 11.90 11.80
CA THR A 156 -6.81 13.05 11.06
C THR A 156 -5.54 13.58 11.72
N PHE A 157 -4.82 14.45 11.02
CA PHE A 157 -3.67 15.17 11.55
C PHE A 157 -3.93 16.68 11.55
N ASP A 158 -3.55 17.34 12.65
CA ASP A 158 -3.52 18.80 12.72
C ASP A 158 -2.19 19.29 12.10
N ILE A 159 -2.28 20.17 11.11
CA ILE A 159 -1.11 20.76 10.46
C ILE A 159 -0.24 21.56 11.42
N GLU A 160 -0.83 22.17 12.44
CA GLU A 160 -0.07 22.89 13.46
C GLU A 160 0.82 21.97 14.31
N ASP A 161 0.45 20.71 14.50
CA ASP A 161 1.30 19.75 15.18
C ASP A 161 2.53 19.39 14.33
N TRP A 162 2.39 19.31 13.01
CA TRP A 162 3.51 19.13 12.08
C TRP A 162 4.46 20.33 12.07
N LYS A 163 3.93 21.56 12.02
CA LYS A 163 4.74 22.80 12.10
C LYS A 163 5.55 22.90 13.38
N LYS A 164 5.04 22.37 14.51
CA LYS A 164 5.75 22.31 15.79
C LYS A 164 6.80 21.20 15.82
N ALA A 165 6.46 20.03 15.28
CA ALA A 165 7.33 18.84 15.31
C ALA A 165 8.52 18.98 14.36
N VAL A 166 8.34 19.55 13.16
CA VAL A 166 9.39 19.69 12.15
C VAL A 166 10.25 20.92 12.42
N ASP A 167 11.50 20.70 12.79
CA ASP A 167 12.50 21.75 13.08
C ASP A 167 13.78 21.57 12.25
N GLN A 168 14.77 22.43 12.48
CA GLN A 168 16.07 22.42 11.76
C GLN A 168 16.91 21.15 12.01
N ASN A 169 16.59 20.35 13.02
CA ASN A 169 17.26 19.08 13.30
C ASN A 169 16.52 17.89 12.66
N THR A 170 15.35 18.10 12.09
CA THR A 170 14.58 17.06 11.42
C THR A 170 15.23 16.70 10.10
N SER A 171 15.51 15.41 9.87
CA SER A 171 16.16 14.93 8.65
C SER A 171 15.29 14.03 7.81
N LEU A 172 14.30 13.34 8.42
CA LEU A 172 13.44 12.41 7.71
C LEU A 172 12.09 12.31 8.39
N LEU A 173 11.04 12.29 7.58
CA LEU A 173 9.68 11.94 7.98
C LEU A 173 9.31 10.60 7.37
N SER A 174 8.68 9.69 8.14
CA SER A 174 8.04 8.47 7.63
C SER A 174 6.57 8.53 7.96
N ILE A 175 5.72 8.60 6.93
CA ILE A 175 4.30 8.97 7.08
C ILE A 175 3.41 8.02 6.29
N VAL A 176 2.38 7.48 6.95
CA VAL A 176 1.29 6.76 6.29
C VAL A 176 0.42 7.74 5.51
N HIS A 177 0.32 7.56 4.18
CA HIS A 177 -0.49 8.43 3.34
C HIS A 177 -2.00 8.16 3.52
N SER A 178 -2.37 6.88 3.60
CA SER A 178 -3.72 6.46 3.97
C SER A 178 -3.66 5.34 5.00
N SER A 179 -4.37 5.51 6.12
CA SER A 179 -4.34 4.55 7.22
C SER A 179 -5.08 3.26 6.88
N ASN A 180 -4.43 2.14 7.11
CA ASN A 180 -5.05 0.82 6.99
C ASN A 180 -6.03 0.48 8.15
N VAL A 181 -6.17 1.36 9.14
CA VAL A 181 -7.14 1.23 10.24
C VAL A 181 -8.26 2.23 10.08
N THR A 182 -7.96 3.52 10.09
CA THR A 182 -9.00 4.56 10.04
C THR A 182 -9.50 4.85 8.62
N GLY A 183 -8.72 4.46 7.60
CA GLY A 183 -8.93 4.85 6.21
C GLY A 183 -8.61 6.31 5.93
N THR A 184 -8.30 7.10 6.94
CA THR A 184 -8.04 8.54 6.80
C THR A 184 -6.84 8.80 5.92
N VAL A 185 -6.98 9.73 4.99
CA VAL A 185 -5.92 10.21 4.10
C VAL A 185 -5.22 11.40 4.77
N ALA A 186 -3.91 11.32 4.90
CA ALA A 186 -3.09 12.40 5.46
C ALA A 186 -3.00 13.59 4.47
N PRO A 187 -2.89 14.83 4.95
CA PRO A 187 -2.67 16.02 4.12
C PRO A 187 -1.21 16.06 3.63
N MET A 188 -0.83 15.06 2.82
CA MET A 188 0.57 14.77 2.47
C MET A 188 1.26 15.96 1.82
N LYS A 189 0.59 16.68 0.91
CA LYS A 189 1.20 17.82 0.20
C LYS A 189 1.68 18.91 1.17
N GLU A 190 0.83 19.28 2.14
CA GLU A 190 1.18 20.30 3.13
C GLU A 190 2.29 19.81 4.08
N ILE A 191 2.28 18.53 4.43
CA ILE A 191 3.34 17.95 5.29
C ILE A 191 4.68 17.91 4.56
N VAL A 192 4.70 17.56 3.28
CA VAL A 192 5.91 17.59 2.44
C VAL A 192 6.47 19.00 2.36
N GLU A 193 5.65 20.01 2.10
CA GLU A 193 6.06 21.42 2.07
C GLU A 193 6.70 21.85 3.40
N ILE A 194 6.09 21.52 4.54
CA ILE A 194 6.65 21.80 5.87
C ILE A 194 8.01 21.11 6.08
N ALA A 195 8.15 19.85 5.62
CA ALA A 195 9.39 19.10 5.74
C ALA A 195 10.51 19.71 4.90
N HIS A 196 10.21 19.98 3.63
CA HIS A 196 11.19 20.55 2.69
C HIS A 196 11.63 21.97 3.06
N ASP A 197 10.76 22.79 3.66
CA ASP A 197 11.12 24.12 4.20
C ASP A 197 12.19 24.03 5.32
N ARG A 198 12.40 22.86 5.90
CA ARG A 198 13.41 22.57 6.92
C ARG A 198 14.55 21.67 6.42
N GLY A 199 14.53 21.27 5.15
CA GLY A 199 15.51 20.38 4.53
C GLY A 199 15.38 18.92 4.94
N ALA A 200 14.21 18.50 5.46
CA ALA A 200 13.93 17.13 5.82
C ALA A 200 13.36 16.35 4.63
N LEU A 201 13.77 15.09 4.46
CA LEU A 201 13.24 14.17 3.47
C LEU A 201 11.90 13.56 3.92
N VAL A 202 11.07 13.15 2.96
CA VAL A 202 9.78 12.52 3.23
C VAL A 202 9.69 11.15 2.57
N MET A 203 9.48 10.13 3.39
CA MET A 203 9.11 8.77 3.02
C MET A 203 7.61 8.57 3.21
N SER A 204 6.88 8.38 2.11
CA SER A 204 5.44 8.10 2.09
C SER A 204 5.19 6.59 2.09
N ASP A 205 4.40 6.09 3.06
CA ASP A 205 3.82 4.73 2.98
C ASP A 205 2.51 4.79 2.21
N ASP A 206 2.60 4.50 0.92
CA ASP A 206 1.48 4.52 -0.03
C ASP A 206 0.81 3.15 -0.19
N ALA A 207 1.11 2.18 0.70
CA ALA A 207 0.59 0.82 0.60
C ALA A 207 -0.95 0.74 0.61
N GLN A 208 -1.63 1.71 1.22
CA GLN A 208 -3.09 1.84 1.21
C GLN A 208 -3.59 3.00 0.34
N TYR A 209 -2.73 3.91 -0.08
CA TYR A 209 -3.13 5.02 -0.95
C TYR A 209 -3.11 4.63 -2.42
N ALA A 210 -1.99 4.06 -2.88
CA ALA A 210 -1.79 3.71 -4.29
C ALA A 210 -2.87 2.78 -4.89
N PRO A 211 -3.43 1.79 -4.16
CA PRO A 211 -4.50 0.95 -4.70
C PRO A 211 -5.81 1.71 -4.97
N HIS A 212 -6.09 2.77 -4.24
CA HIS A 212 -7.42 3.37 -4.10
C HIS A 212 -7.53 4.78 -4.67
N HIS A 213 -6.41 5.50 -4.78
CA HIS A 213 -6.36 6.89 -5.20
C HIS A 213 -5.32 7.11 -6.30
N PRO A 214 -5.48 8.12 -7.16
CA PRO A 214 -4.41 8.53 -8.07
C PRO A 214 -3.18 8.97 -7.27
N LEU A 215 -2.06 8.30 -7.48
CA LEU A 215 -0.79 8.65 -6.87
C LEU A 215 0.11 9.32 -7.90
N ASP A 216 0.47 10.57 -7.63
CA ASP A 216 1.37 11.38 -8.45
C ASP A 216 2.54 11.84 -7.59
N VAL A 217 3.64 11.09 -7.63
CA VAL A 217 4.81 11.32 -6.77
C VAL A 217 5.51 12.64 -7.08
N GLN A 218 5.49 13.09 -8.35
CA GLN A 218 6.06 14.37 -8.74
C GLN A 218 5.24 15.54 -8.19
N LYS A 219 3.90 15.45 -8.29
CA LYS A 219 3.01 16.51 -7.79
C LYS A 219 3.04 16.59 -6.26
N LEU A 220 3.11 15.46 -5.57
CA LEU A 220 3.26 15.40 -4.12
C LEU A 220 4.64 15.87 -3.67
N ASP A 221 5.64 15.71 -4.53
CA ASP A 221 7.04 16.03 -4.28
C ASP A 221 7.67 15.21 -3.15
N VAL A 222 7.16 13.99 -2.90
CA VAL A 222 7.76 13.06 -1.92
C VAL A 222 9.13 12.58 -2.39
N ASP A 223 10.06 12.38 -1.46
CA ASP A 223 11.41 11.91 -1.78
C ASP A 223 11.44 10.41 -2.00
N PHE A 224 10.59 9.68 -1.27
CA PHE A 224 10.39 8.24 -1.38
C PHE A 224 8.93 7.86 -1.23
N SER A 225 8.51 6.78 -1.90
CA SER A 225 7.19 6.17 -1.75
C SER A 225 7.29 4.65 -1.73
N ALA A 226 6.55 4.00 -0.82
CA ALA A 226 6.49 2.54 -0.71
C ALA A 226 5.14 1.99 -1.12
N VAL A 227 5.13 1.08 -2.09
CA VAL A 227 3.92 0.45 -2.61
C VAL A 227 4.00 -1.08 -2.50
N SER A 228 2.87 -1.72 -2.19
CA SER A 228 2.72 -3.18 -2.15
C SER A 228 1.79 -3.67 -3.25
N ALA A 229 2.31 -4.43 -4.22
CA ALA A 229 1.53 -4.91 -5.36
C ALA A 229 0.34 -5.80 -4.94
N HIS A 230 0.48 -6.59 -3.86
CA HIS A 230 -0.58 -7.48 -3.39
C HIS A 230 -1.86 -6.76 -2.91
N LYS A 231 -1.80 -5.44 -2.65
CA LYS A 231 -2.97 -4.62 -2.32
C LYS A 231 -3.59 -3.94 -3.53
N MET A 232 -2.88 -3.86 -4.65
CA MET A 232 -3.32 -3.25 -5.91
C MET A 232 -3.53 -4.28 -7.01
N CYS A 233 -4.21 -5.38 -6.71
CA CYS A 233 -4.52 -6.49 -7.61
C CYS A 233 -3.30 -7.27 -8.12
N GLY A 234 -2.08 -6.90 -7.75
CA GLY A 234 -0.83 -7.53 -8.15
C GLY A 234 -0.45 -8.74 -7.28
N PRO A 235 0.63 -9.45 -7.62
CA PRO A 235 1.07 -10.65 -6.92
C PRO A 235 1.60 -10.37 -5.51
N THR A 236 1.62 -11.42 -4.69
CA THR A 236 2.35 -11.43 -3.42
C THR A 236 3.86 -11.45 -3.67
N GLY A 237 4.65 -10.95 -2.71
CA GLY A 237 6.10 -10.93 -2.82
C GLY A 237 6.64 -9.95 -3.86
N MET A 238 5.85 -8.93 -4.20
CA MET A 238 6.22 -7.79 -5.04
C MET A 238 5.74 -6.47 -4.46
N GLY A 239 6.58 -5.47 -4.57
CA GLY A 239 6.34 -4.08 -4.25
C GLY A 239 7.29 -3.18 -5.03
N VAL A 240 7.14 -1.88 -4.84
CA VAL A 240 8.00 -0.88 -5.43
C VAL A 240 8.41 0.13 -4.37
N LEU A 241 9.70 0.45 -4.33
CA LEU A 241 10.23 1.67 -3.76
C LEU A 241 10.41 2.67 -4.90
N TYR A 242 9.66 3.76 -4.85
CA TYR A 242 9.99 4.96 -5.61
C TYR A 242 10.97 5.80 -4.79
N GLY A 243 11.94 6.41 -5.46
CA GLY A 243 12.82 7.41 -4.86
C GLY A 243 13.32 8.38 -5.92
N LYS A 244 13.42 9.67 -5.57
CA LYS A 244 14.07 10.64 -6.45
C LYS A 244 15.50 10.18 -6.76
N MET A 245 15.92 10.26 -8.01
CA MET A 245 17.20 9.71 -8.48
C MET A 245 18.40 10.18 -7.64
N GLU A 246 18.46 11.46 -7.31
CA GLU A 246 19.54 12.05 -6.49
C GLU A 246 19.66 11.40 -5.11
N HIS A 247 18.54 11.01 -4.52
CA HIS A 247 18.53 10.31 -3.23
C HIS A 247 18.95 8.86 -3.39
N LEU A 248 18.42 8.14 -4.39
CA LEU A 248 18.82 6.76 -4.68
C LEU A 248 20.32 6.62 -4.96
N GLU A 249 20.89 7.54 -5.73
CA GLU A 249 22.34 7.56 -6.01
C GLU A 249 23.16 7.76 -4.72
N SER A 250 22.70 8.65 -3.84
CA SER A 250 23.41 9.00 -2.59
C SER A 250 23.27 7.94 -1.47
N MET A 251 22.23 7.11 -1.49
CA MET A 251 21.97 6.07 -0.48
C MET A 251 23.05 4.99 -0.49
N ASN A 252 23.26 4.35 0.65
CA ASN A 252 24.03 3.12 0.73
C ASN A 252 23.23 1.95 0.12
N MET A 253 23.93 0.91 -0.30
CA MET A 253 23.25 -0.34 -0.69
C MET A 253 22.65 -1.04 0.52
N PHE A 254 21.53 -1.72 0.31
CA PHE A 254 20.86 -2.52 1.33
C PHE A 254 21.28 -3.99 1.26
N LEU A 255 21.39 -4.53 0.05
CA LEU A 255 21.86 -5.89 -0.24
C LEU A 255 23.04 -5.83 -1.21
N TYR A 256 23.96 -6.76 -1.06
CA TYR A 256 25.14 -6.91 -1.89
C TYR A 256 25.14 -8.29 -2.53
N GLY A 257 25.42 -8.39 -3.84
CA GLY A 257 25.46 -9.69 -4.51
C GLY A 257 25.53 -9.60 -6.02
N GLY A 258 25.21 -10.71 -6.70
CA GLY A 258 25.04 -10.71 -8.16
C GLY A 258 23.99 -9.71 -8.61
N ASP A 259 24.09 -9.31 -9.84
CA ASP A 259 23.26 -8.30 -10.54
C ASP A 259 23.39 -6.85 -10.04
N THR A 260 24.10 -6.60 -8.91
CA THR A 260 24.39 -5.24 -8.44
C THR A 260 25.77 -4.70 -8.89
N VAL A 261 26.54 -5.47 -9.62
CA VAL A 261 27.91 -5.14 -10.01
C VAL A 261 28.11 -5.18 -11.53
N SER A 262 28.88 -4.20 -12.05
CA SER A 262 29.38 -4.22 -13.43
C SER A 262 30.64 -5.07 -13.56
N ASP A 263 31.52 -5.04 -12.54
CA ASP A 263 32.77 -5.78 -12.49
C ASP A 263 33.17 -6.14 -11.04
N VAL A 264 33.93 -7.21 -10.89
CA VAL A 264 34.54 -7.62 -9.61
C VAL A 264 35.96 -8.08 -9.88
N ARG A 265 36.95 -7.22 -9.59
CA ARG A 265 38.36 -7.53 -9.79
C ARG A 265 38.97 -8.20 -8.56
N PHE A 266 39.96 -9.04 -8.79
CA PHE A 266 40.79 -9.62 -7.73
C PHE A 266 42.24 -9.17 -7.93
N GLU A 267 42.69 -8.24 -7.09
CA GLU A 267 44.00 -7.62 -7.19
C GLU A 267 44.71 -7.67 -5.84
N ASN A 268 45.97 -8.18 -5.83
CA ASN A 268 46.80 -8.21 -4.62
C ASN A 268 46.13 -8.92 -3.39
N GLY A 269 45.27 -9.90 -3.63
CA GLY A 269 44.56 -10.62 -2.57
C GLY A 269 43.31 -9.92 -2.06
N VAL A 270 42.86 -8.82 -2.74
CA VAL A 270 41.68 -8.02 -2.37
C VAL A 270 40.62 -8.11 -3.46
N ILE A 271 39.36 -8.23 -3.06
CA ILE A 271 38.20 -8.15 -3.95
C ILE A 271 37.78 -6.68 -4.07
N ILE A 272 37.72 -6.19 -5.31
CA ILE A 272 37.38 -4.79 -5.63
C ILE A 272 36.13 -4.80 -6.51
N PRO A 273 34.91 -4.55 -5.92
CA PRO A 273 33.68 -4.46 -6.70
C PRO A 273 33.50 -3.07 -7.33
N GLU A 274 32.87 -3.07 -8.51
CA GLU A 274 32.33 -1.88 -9.17
C GLU A 274 30.82 -2.05 -9.27
N TYR A 275 30.08 -1.19 -8.55
CA TYR A 275 28.62 -1.31 -8.41
C TYR A 275 27.87 -0.59 -9.52
N LEU A 276 26.73 -1.15 -9.92
CA LEU A 276 25.81 -0.54 -10.87
C LEU A 276 25.05 0.64 -10.23
N PRO A 277 24.55 1.59 -11.03
CA PRO A 277 23.63 2.64 -10.56
C PRO A 277 22.25 2.08 -10.19
N PRO A 278 21.34 2.91 -9.65
CA PRO A 278 19.92 2.54 -9.56
C PRO A 278 19.33 2.23 -10.95
N PRO A 279 18.40 1.30 -11.10
CA PRO A 279 17.77 0.51 -10.03
C PRO A 279 18.57 -0.71 -9.59
N GLU A 280 19.50 -1.24 -10.39
CA GLU A 280 20.25 -2.47 -10.17
C GLU A 280 21.02 -2.45 -8.86
N LYS A 281 21.49 -1.28 -8.43
CA LYS A 281 22.13 -1.06 -7.12
C LYS A 281 21.35 -1.64 -5.93
N PHE A 282 20.03 -1.72 -6.03
CA PHE A 282 19.15 -2.19 -4.96
C PHE A 282 18.51 -3.55 -5.22
N GLU A 283 18.72 -4.14 -6.41
CA GLU A 283 18.08 -5.36 -6.88
C GLU A 283 19.08 -6.53 -6.95
N ALA A 284 19.61 -6.93 -5.78
CA ALA A 284 20.61 -8.01 -5.70
C ALA A 284 20.01 -9.39 -5.96
N GLY A 285 20.74 -10.21 -6.73
CA GLY A 285 20.38 -11.60 -7.04
C GLY A 285 19.35 -11.74 -8.15
N LEU A 286 18.97 -12.99 -8.45
CA LEU A 286 17.97 -13.25 -9.49
C LEU A 286 16.61 -12.65 -9.12
N GLN A 287 16.05 -11.87 -10.04
CA GLN A 287 14.83 -11.14 -9.81
C GLN A 287 13.57 -12.03 -9.90
N ASN A 288 12.50 -11.63 -9.23
CA ASN A 288 11.18 -12.26 -9.35
C ASN A 288 10.48 -11.79 -10.65
N TYR A 289 10.92 -12.31 -11.80
CA TYR A 289 10.41 -11.89 -13.12
C TYR A 289 8.89 -12.05 -13.24
N ALA A 290 8.36 -13.23 -12.88
CA ALA A 290 6.91 -13.45 -12.92
C ALA A 290 6.14 -12.46 -12.05
N GLY A 291 6.67 -12.19 -10.85
CA GLY A 291 6.06 -11.23 -9.94
C GLY A 291 6.11 -9.80 -10.48
N ALA A 292 7.24 -9.36 -11.04
CA ALA A 292 7.37 -8.02 -11.63
C ALA A 292 6.45 -7.82 -12.82
N ILE A 293 6.39 -8.82 -13.74
CA ILE A 293 5.48 -8.82 -14.89
C ILE A 293 4.01 -8.74 -14.43
N GLY A 294 3.64 -9.56 -13.42
CA GLY A 294 2.31 -9.50 -12.82
C GLY A 294 1.99 -8.17 -12.13
N ALA A 295 2.98 -7.54 -11.47
CA ALA A 295 2.81 -6.21 -10.86
C ALA A 295 2.62 -5.12 -11.93
N GLY A 296 3.38 -5.17 -13.03
CA GLY A 296 3.20 -4.29 -14.18
C GLY A 296 1.82 -4.45 -14.84
N ALA A 297 1.35 -5.70 -14.97
CA ALA A 297 -0.01 -5.98 -15.48
C ALA A 297 -1.10 -5.44 -14.55
N ALA A 298 -0.90 -5.49 -13.23
CA ALA A 298 -1.82 -4.90 -12.27
C ALA A 298 -1.88 -3.37 -12.36
N ALA A 299 -0.73 -2.70 -12.48
CA ALA A 299 -0.65 -1.25 -12.66
C ALA A 299 -1.39 -0.82 -13.94
N GLU A 300 -1.16 -1.52 -15.06
CA GLU A 300 -1.86 -1.27 -16.33
C GLU A 300 -3.38 -1.51 -16.23
N TYR A 301 -3.79 -2.59 -15.57
CA TYR A 301 -5.21 -2.92 -15.35
C TYR A 301 -5.93 -1.79 -14.58
N LEU A 302 -5.33 -1.31 -13.49
CA LEU A 302 -5.91 -0.23 -12.68
C LEU A 302 -5.96 1.10 -13.46
N GLN A 303 -4.89 1.44 -14.20
CA GLN A 303 -4.86 2.62 -15.05
C GLN A 303 -5.91 2.58 -16.18
N ALA A 304 -6.13 1.40 -16.77
CA ALA A 304 -7.13 1.23 -17.83
C ALA A 304 -8.57 1.43 -17.34
N ILE A 305 -8.87 1.08 -16.07
CA ILE A 305 -10.15 1.39 -15.43
C ILE A 305 -10.22 2.90 -15.11
N GLY A 306 -9.11 3.47 -14.64
CA GLY A 306 -8.98 4.85 -14.18
C GLY A 306 -9.11 4.98 -12.67
N MET A 307 -8.04 5.46 -12.03
CA MET A 307 -7.96 5.55 -10.57
C MET A 307 -9.04 6.46 -9.95
N HIS A 308 -9.44 7.53 -10.63
CA HIS A 308 -10.54 8.39 -10.18
C HIS A 308 -11.90 7.68 -10.21
N GLU A 309 -12.13 6.79 -11.18
CA GLU A 309 -13.38 6.01 -11.23
C GLU A 309 -13.41 4.94 -10.13
N ILE A 310 -12.25 4.31 -9.84
CA ILE A 310 -12.10 3.38 -8.71
C ILE A 310 -12.41 4.10 -7.40
N GLU A 311 -11.76 5.22 -7.13
CA GLU A 311 -11.99 6.04 -5.93
C GLU A 311 -13.47 6.41 -5.78
N LYS A 312 -14.12 6.87 -6.84
CA LYS A 312 -15.54 7.24 -6.84
C LYS A 312 -16.45 6.05 -6.56
N HIS A 313 -16.15 4.89 -7.14
CA HIS A 313 -16.89 3.66 -6.89
C HIS A 313 -16.81 3.25 -5.43
N GLU A 314 -15.60 3.15 -4.89
CA GLU A 314 -15.37 2.79 -3.49
C GLU A 314 -16.01 3.77 -2.52
N ARG A 315 -15.90 5.07 -2.80
CA ARG A 315 -16.54 6.13 -2.00
C ARG A 315 -18.06 5.94 -1.96
N SER A 316 -18.68 5.50 -3.06
CA SER A 316 -20.12 5.22 -3.08
C SER A 316 -20.52 4.05 -2.18
N LEU A 317 -19.69 2.98 -2.14
CA LEU A 317 -19.92 1.83 -1.26
C LEU A 317 -19.68 2.20 0.20
N LEU A 318 -18.62 2.94 0.47
CA LEU A 318 -18.30 3.43 1.81
C LEU A 318 -19.39 4.34 2.38
N ASP A 319 -19.98 5.22 1.57
CA ASP A 319 -21.07 6.12 1.98
C ASP A 319 -22.30 5.32 2.44
N ILE A 320 -22.67 4.26 1.69
CA ILE A 320 -23.76 3.35 2.08
C ILE A 320 -23.43 2.66 3.42
N ALA A 321 -22.22 2.14 3.56
CA ALA A 321 -21.80 1.45 4.77
C ALA A 321 -21.80 2.37 5.99
N LEU A 322 -21.18 3.56 5.87
CA LEU A 322 -21.08 4.52 6.97
C LEU A 322 -22.45 5.05 7.41
N LYS A 323 -23.35 5.36 6.49
CA LYS A 323 -24.70 5.83 6.83
C LYS A 323 -25.47 4.85 7.69
N ARG A 324 -25.39 3.54 7.37
CA ARG A 324 -26.07 2.52 8.19
C ARG A 324 -25.33 2.24 9.50
N LEU A 325 -24.00 2.08 9.46
CA LEU A 325 -23.19 1.82 10.67
C LEU A 325 -23.31 2.94 11.71
N CYS A 326 -23.38 4.21 11.26
CA CYS A 326 -23.59 5.34 12.18
C CYS A 326 -24.96 5.32 12.89
N GLY A 327 -25.94 4.64 12.32
CA GLY A 327 -27.28 4.48 12.90
C GLY A 327 -27.46 3.20 13.73
N MET A 328 -26.46 2.30 13.73
CA MET A 328 -26.54 1.05 14.50
C MET A 328 -26.16 1.29 15.97
N GLU A 329 -27.06 0.94 16.89
CA GLU A 329 -26.71 0.81 18.31
C GLU A 329 -25.59 -0.21 18.48
N HIS A 330 -24.76 -0.03 19.51
CA HIS A 330 -23.67 -0.96 19.84
C HIS A 330 -22.51 -0.99 18.83
N VAL A 331 -22.48 -0.12 17.81
CA VAL A 331 -21.37 0.00 16.85
C VAL A 331 -20.63 1.30 17.07
N GLN A 332 -19.34 1.21 17.41
CA GLN A 332 -18.43 2.35 17.50
C GLN A 332 -17.47 2.33 16.33
N ILE A 333 -17.55 3.34 15.46
CA ILE A 333 -16.65 3.52 14.30
C ILE A 333 -15.36 4.19 14.74
N LEU A 334 -14.21 3.66 14.26
CA LEU A 334 -12.90 4.29 14.39
C LEU A 334 -12.56 5.07 13.12
N GLY A 335 -12.04 6.28 13.31
CA GLY A 335 -11.62 7.15 12.21
C GLY A 335 -12.72 8.10 11.75
N THR A 336 -12.35 8.95 10.78
CA THR A 336 -13.24 9.96 10.23
C THR A 336 -14.47 9.36 9.55
N LYS A 337 -15.58 10.09 9.60
CA LYS A 337 -16.81 9.79 8.85
C LYS A 337 -16.91 10.60 7.55
N ASP A 338 -15.96 11.50 7.31
CA ASP A 338 -15.89 12.25 6.06
C ASP A 338 -15.31 11.37 4.94
N ILE A 339 -16.18 10.97 4.01
CA ILE A 339 -15.84 10.13 2.87
C ILE A 339 -14.88 10.81 1.87
N ASN A 340 -14.68 12.12 1.94
CA ASN A 340 -13.81 12.84 1.02
C ASN A 340 -12.32 12.69 1.35
N ILE A 341 -12.03 12.41 2.61
CA ILE A 341 -10.67 12.18 3.11
C ILE A 341 -10.49 10.75 3.62
N LYS A 342 -11.18 9.78 3.00
CA LYS A 342 -11.21 8.41 3.47
C LYS A 342 -11.13 7.41 2.32
N THR A 343 -10.23 6.44 2.46
CA THR A 343 -10.16 5.26 1.59
C THR A 343 -11.31 4.30 1.88
N GLY A 344 -11.64 3.44 0.93
CA GLY A 344 -12.76 2.50 0.95
C GLY A 344 -12.76 1.45 2.06
N LEU A 345 -12.53 1.83 3.32
CA LEU A 345 -12.58 0.92 4.47
C LEU A 345 -13.29 1.55 5.68
N VAL A 346 -13.84 0.70 6.53
CA VAL A 346 -14.39 1.08 7.83
C VAL A 346 -13.90 0.12 8.90
N THR A 347 -13.44 0.69 10.02
CA THR A 347 -13.04 -0.06 11.21
C THR A 347 -13.98 0.29 12.35
N PHE A 348 -14.41 -0.74 13.10
CA PHE A 348 -15.41 -0.55 14.14
C PHE A 348 -15.25 -1.58 15.27
N ILE A 349 -15.94 -1.32 16.37
CA ILE A 349 -16.11 -2.21 17.52
C ILE A 349 -17.61 -2.47 17.69
N VAL A 350 -17.98 -3.71 18.03
CA VAL A 350 -19.33 -4.07 18.54
C VAL A 350 -19.21 -4.27 20.04
N ASP A 351 -19.91 -3.47 20.83
CA ASP A 351 -19.71 -3.46 22.29
C ASP A 351 -20.41 -4.62 23.02
N THR A 352 -21.46 -5.21 22.41
CA THR A 352 -22.18 -6.39 22.92
C THR A 352 -21.39 -7.69 22.72
N VAL A 353 -20.32 -7.69 21.91
CA VAL A 353 -19.53 -8.89 21.59
C VAL A 353 -18.16 -8.82 22.27
N SER A 354 -17.67 -9.96 22.78
CA SER A 354 -16.45 -10.02 23.59
C SER A 354 -15.19 -9.68 22.80
N SER A 355 -15.09 -10.05 21.54
CA SER A 355 -13.93 -9.79 20.68
C SER A 355 -14.31 -9.52 19.23
N ALA A 356 -13.41 -8.80 18.53
CA ALA A 356 -13.52 -8.59 17.09
C ALA A 356 -13.42 -9.92 16.30
N HIS A 357 -12.75 -10.93 16.86
CA HIS A 357 -12.65 -12.25 16.23
C HIS A 357 -14.01 -12.95 16.19
N ASP A 358 -14.81 -12.84 17.26
CA ASP A 358 -16.15 -13.43 17.31
C ASP A 358 -17.08 -12.79 16.25
N VAL A 359 -16.98 -11.45 16.07
CA VAL A 359 -17.70 -10.73 15.01
C VAL A 359 -17.30 -11.26 13.64
N ALA A 360 -16.00 -11.37 13.37
CA ALA A 360 -15.49 -11.83 12.07
C ALA A 360 -15.87 -13.29 11.80
N THR A 361 -15.82 -14.16 12.81
CA THR A 361 -16.22 -15.57 12.73
C THR A 361 -17.71 -15.68 12.39
N PHE A 362 -18.57 -14.97 13.11
CA PHE A 362 -20.01 -14.99 12.84
C PHE A 362 -20.35 -14.53 11.41
N LEU A 363 -19.77 -13.42 10.96
CA LEU A 363 -19.98 -12.90 9.61
C LEU A 363 -19.51 -13.89 8.53
N ASN A 364 -18.39 -14.56 8.76
CA ASN A 364 -17.88 -15.58 7.85
C ASN A 364 -18.79 -16.80 7.80
N ASP A 365 -19.15 -17.36 8.95
CA ASP A 365 -19.83 -18.65 9.03
C ASP A 365 -21.31 -18.55 8.63
N GLU A 366 -21.98 -17.48 9.05
CA GLU A 366 -23.42 -17.31 8.78
C GLU A 366 -23.71 -16.59 7.45
N PHE A 367 -22.79 -15.72 6.97
CA PHE A 367 -23.06 -14.86 5.82
C PHE A 367 -22.03 -14.98 4.69
N ASN A 368 -20.97 -15.78 4.82
CA ASN A 368 -19.81 -15.83 3.92
C ASN A 368 -19.14 -14.45 3.73
N VAL A 369 -19.25 -13.55 4.70
CA VAL A 369 -18.68 -12.20 4.66
C VAL A 369 -17.32 -12.22 5.34
N MET A 370 -16.27 -12.03 4.55
CA MET A 370 -14.87 -12.11 4.98
C MET A 370 -14.36 -10.74 5.35
N VAL A 371 -14.23 -10.46 6.65
CA VAL A 371 -13.66 -9.21 7.20
C VAL A 371 -12.38 -9.50 7.99
N ARG A 372 -11.62 -8.47 8.31
CA ARG A 372 -10.44 -8.58 9.15
C ARG A 372 -10.77 -8.24 10.61
N SER A 373 -10.11 -8.92 11.54
CA SER A 373 -10.22 -8.64 12.99
C SER A 373 -8.85 -8.54 13.65
N GLY A 374 -8.73 -7.73 14.69
CA GLY A 374 -7.54 -7.56 15.51
C GLY A 374 -7.00 -6.11 15.54
N TRP A 375 -5.68 -5.94 15.54
CA TRP A 375 -5.00 -4.64 15.66
C TRP A 375 -4.49 -4.07 14.33
N HIS A 376 -4.63 -4.82 13.27
CA HIS A 376 -4.26 -4.42 11.91
C HIS A 376 -2.82 -3.87 11.79
N CYS A 377 -1.91 -4.28 12.69
CA CYS A 377 -0.53 -3.81 12.79
C CYS A 377 -0.38 -2.29 13.06
N VAL A 378 -1.34 -1.68 13.79
CA VAL A 378 -1.33 -0.26 14.19
C VAL A 378 -1.56 -0.16 15.71
N GLY A 379 -0.70 -0.82 16.50
CA GLY A 379 -0.80 -0.87 17.96
C GLY A 379 -0.82 0.50 18.64
N PRO A 380 0.10 1.45 18.31
CA PRO A 380 0.15 2.75 18.97
C PRO A 380 -1.18 3.51 18.93
N PHE A 381 -1.88 3.53 17.80
CA PHE A 381 -3.17 4.21 17.70
C PHE A 381 -4.27 3.48 18.52
N HIS A 382 -4.29 2.14 18.51
CA HIS A 382 -5.24 1.40 19.34
C HIS A 382 -5.03 1.67 20.85
N TYR A 383 -3.78 1.73 21.31
CA TYR A 383 -3.48 2.14 22.68
C TYR A 383 -3.88 3.59 22.96
N GLN A 384 -3.62 4.51 22.02
CA GLN A 384 -4.02 5.92 22.15
C GLN A 384 -5.55 6.04 22.29
N MET A 385 -6.31 5.20 21.58
CA MET A 385 -7.78 5.16 21.67
C MET A 385 -8.33 4.35 22.86
N GLY A 386 -7.47 3.82 23.72
CA GLY A 386 -7.88 3.03 24.89
C GLY A 386 -8.51 1.68 24.54
N ILE A 387 -8.26 1.16 23.34
CA ILE A 387 -8.85 -0.12 22.89
C ILE A 387 -8.11 -1.27 23.56
N ASN A 388 -8.90 -2.15 24.21
CA ASN A 388 -8.35 -3.35 24.85
C ASN A 388 -7.74 -4.29 23.78
N PRO A 389 -6.47 -4.72 23.94
CA PRO A 389 -5.81 -5.66 23.04
C PRO A 389 -6.56 -6.94 22.74
N LYS A 390 -7.25 -7.49 23.75
CA LYS A 390 -8.02 -8.72 23.61
C LYS A 390 -9.34 -8.53 22.85
N LYS A 391 -9.89 -7.30 22.87
CA LYS A 391 -11.10 -6.97 22.13
C LYS A 391 -10.79 -6.76 20.65
N GLY A 392 -9.77 -5.97 20.34
CA GLY A 392 -9.40 -5.61 18.97
C GLY A 392 -10.49 -4.82 18.24
N THR A 393 -10.38 -4.71 16.95
CA THR A 393 -11.33 -4.04 16.05
C THR A 393 -11.64 -4.90 14.84
N VAL A 394 -12.82 -4.71 14.24
CA VAL A 394 -13.20 -5.31 12.94
C VAL A 394 -12.97 -4.29 11.85
N ARG A 395 -12.44 -4.73 10.70
CA ARG A 395 -12.26 -3.89 9.52
C ARG A 395 -12.91 -4.54 8.32
N ALA A 396 -13.86 -3.86 7.71
CA ALA A 396 -14.37 -4.17 6.38
C ALA A 396 -13.73 -3.21 5.37
N SER A 397 -13.20 -3.74 4.28
CA SER A 397 -12.55 -2.94 3.24
C SER A 397 -13.11 -3.29 1.86
N PHE A 398 -13.65 -2.28 1.21
CA PHE A 398 -14.24 -2.36 -0.13
C PHE A 398 -13.18 -2.08 -1.18
N TYR A 399 -13.34 -2.66 -2.36
CA TYR A 399 -12.49 -2.39 -3.50
C TYR A 399 -13.28 -2.46 -4.80
N LEU A 400 -12.62 -2.22 -5.92
CA LEU A 400 -13.19 -2.07 -7.26
C LEU A 400 -14.12 -3.22 -7.71
N TYR A 401 -13.97 -4.42 -7.13
CA TYR A 401 -14.81 -5.58 -7.44
C TYR A 401 -16.01 -5.77 -6.50
N ASN A 402 -16.12 -5.00 -5.44
CA ASN A 402 -17.27 -5.04 -4.56
C ASN A 402 -18.46 -4.27 -5.15
N ASN A 403 -19.64 -4.62 -4.71
CA ASN A 403 -20.89 -3.99 -5.14
C ASN A 403 -21.81 -3.73 -3.96
N ARG A 404 -22.95 -3.09 -4.23
CA ARG A 404 -23.94 -2.77 -3.21
C ARG A 404 -24.44 -4.02 -2.45
N ASN A 405 -24.64 -5.15 -3.14
CA ASN A 405 -25.12 -6.36 -2.50
C ASN A 405 -24.12 -6.91 -1.46
N ASP A 406 -22.82 -6.76 -1.72
CA ASP A 406 -21.76 -7.13 -0.76
C ASP A 406 -21.87 -6.27 0.52
N VAL A 407 -22.11 -4.96 0.36
CA VAL A 407 -22.28 -4.02 1.48
C VAL A 407 -23.57 -4.33 2.25
N ASP A 408 -24.69 -4.55 1.55
CA ASP A 408 -25.99 -4.85 2.19
C ASP A 408 -25.94 -6.17 2.97
N ALA A 409 -25.29 -7.22 2.43
CA ALA A 409 -25.11 -8.49 3.13
C ALA A 409 -24.23 -8.35 4.39
N PHE A 410 -23.13 -7.59 4.30
CA PHE A 410 -22.29 -7.28 5.45
C PHE A 410 -23.08 -6.59 6.57
N LEU A 411 -23.85 -5.56 6.22
CA LEU A 411 -24.61 -4.78 7.19
C LEU A 411 -25.75 -5.61 7.81
N SER A 412 -26.46 -6.42 7.02
CA SER A 412 -27.50 -7.32 7.50
C SER A 412 -26.95 -8.41 8.42
N GLY A 413 -25.74 -8.94 8.10
CA GLY A 413 -25.06 -9.89 8.98
C GLY A 413 -24.68 -9.26 10.32
N LEU A 414 -24.24 -8.00 10.31
CA LEU A 414 -23.89 -7.28 11.53
C LEU A 414 -25.13 -6.97 12.39
N GLU A 415 -26.25 -6.56 11.77
CA GLU A 415 -27.52 -6.36 12.46
C GLU A 415 -27.98 -7.66 13.15
N SER A 416 -27.92 -8.80 12.44
CA SER A 416 -28.29 -10.12 12.99
C SER A 416 -27.40 -10.52 14.17
N LEU A 417 -26.09 -10.22 14.10
CA LEU A 417 -25.18 -10.48 15.22
C LEU A 417 -25.55 -9.64 16.46
N ILE A 418 -25.81 -8.35 16.27
CA ILE A 418 -26.16 -7.44 17.36
C ILE A 418 -27.47 -7.89 18.04
N GLU A 419 -28.46 -8.31 17.26
CA GLU A 419 -29.72 -8.85 17.80
C GLU A 419 -29.50 -10.13 18.59
N ALA A 420 -28.67 -11.04 18.10
CA ALA A 420 -28.37 -12.30 18.77
C ALA A 420 -27.50 -12.14 20.04
N SER A 421 -26.80 -11.00 20.19
CA SER A 421 -25.89 -10.72 21.30
C SER A 421 -26.50 -9.86 22.42
N LYS A 422 -27.74 -9.40 22.24
CA LYS A 422 -28.53 -8.70 23.27
C LYS A 422 -29.12 -9.69 24.27
#